data_5171cb804e9a881c853eaf8c32629957
#
_entry.id   5171cb804e9a881c853eaf8c32629957
#
_cell.length_a   1.000
_cell.length_b   1.000
_cell.length_c   1.000
_cell.angle_alpha   90.00
_cell.angle_beta   90.00
_cell.angle_gamma   90.00
#
_symmetry.space_group_name_H-M   'P 1'
#
loop_
_entity.id
_entity.type
_entity.pdbx_description
1 polymer ?
#
loop_
_entity_poly.entity_id
_entity_poly.type
_entity_poly.pdbx_seq_one_letter_code
_entity_poly.pdbx_strand_id
1 'polypeptide(L)'
;GNVSFKNVHFGNGDVSFAFTTFNKGNITFDKAIFNGDEISFSKVDFGNGKVDFRRVNFGDGEINFEEISLAKENKLIFRRSDFGASNAIFRDAQLHGCFLDFEEAKFRNGKLNFFKLNADYLSLIDCVLNCYVDLRIDTCYTIDLKQSIVQNIIDLNPGATDMKINHLNLTGVRNMGDIFISWEDNDVLNLICNQENTSFHEKAEQFRLLKEEFRDTGRYLDEDIAYIYFKRYELKDKWQLAREKGFLSTILYIPNFLFQRV
;
A
#
# COMPACT_ATOMS: atom_id res chain seq x y z
N GLY A 1 2.49 -17.00 -26.24
CA GLY A 1 1.27 -17.71 -25.84
C GLY A 1 1.06 -17.64 -24.35
N ASN A 2 -0.09 -18.09 -23.85
CA ASN A 2 -0.35 -18.13 -22.41
C ASN A 2 0.45 -19.26 -21.75
N VAL A 3 0.88 -19.01 -20.50
CA VAL A 3 1.59 -19.98 -19.65
C VAL A 3 0.77 -20.22 -18.39
N SER A 4 0.55 -21.49 -18.02
CA SER A 4 -0.29 -21.82 -16.87
C SER A 4 0.37 -22.83 -15.93
N PHE A 5 0.56 -22.40 -14.69
CA PHE A 5 0.95 -23.18 -13.52
C PHE A 5 -0.20 -23.24 -12.50
N LYS A 6 -1.44 -23.11 -12.97
CA LYS A 6 -2.62 -23.14 -12.11
C LYS A 6 -2.75 -24.46 -11.36
N ASN A 7 -2.98 -24.38 -10.04
CA ASN A 7 -3.06 -25.51 -9.11
C ASN A 7 -1.80 -26.42 -9.09
N VAL A 8 -0.65 -25.94 -9.54
CA VAL A 8 0.60 -26.71 -9.48
C VAL A 8 1.13 -26.73 -8.05
N HIS A 9 1.57 -27.89 -7.60
CA HIS A 9 2.33 -28.06 -6.36
C HIS A 9 3.79 -28.24 -6.73
N PHE A 10 4.64 -27.27 -6.38
CA PHE A 10 6.07 -27.28 -6.71
C PHE A 10 6.89 -28.17 -5.77
N GLY A 11 6.28 -28.71 -4.70
CA GLY A 11 6.98 -29.53 -3.70
C GLY A 11 7.84 -28.71 -2.74
N ASN A 12 8.82 -29.39 -2.11
CA ASN A 12 9.65 -28.79 -1.05
C ASN A 12 11.02 -28.31 -1.55
N GLY A 13 11.28 -28.38 -2.85
CA GLY A 13 12.52 -27.89 -3.43
C GLY A 13 12.44 -26.43 -3.82
N ASP A 14 13.61 -25.80 -3.98
CA ASP A 14 13.71 -24.44 -4.47
C ASP A 14 13.16 -24.33 -5.89
N VAL A 15 12.51 -23.22 -6.18
CA VAL A 15 11.89 -22.98 -7.49
C VAL A 15 12.45 -21.69 -8.06
N SER A 16 13.07 -21.78 -9.23
CA SER A 16 13.65 -20.61 -9.88
C SER A 16 13.12 -20.41 -11.30
N PHE A 17 12.57 -19.21 -11.52
CA PHE A 17 12.27 -18.61 -12.81
C PHE A 17 13.22 -17.44 -13.11
N ALA A 18 14.27 -17.24 -12.30
CA ALA A 18 15.18 -16.10 -12.43
C ALA A 18 15.70 -15.95 -13.87
N PHE A 19 15.83 -14.68 -14.31
CA PHE A 19 16.29 -14.30 -15.65
C PHE A 19 15.41 -14.82 -16.82
N THR A 20 14.18 -15.27 -16.53
CA THR A 20 13.25 -15.72 -17.58
C THR A 20 12.59 -14.52 -18.26
N THR A 21 12.44 -14.60 -19.59
CA THR A 21 11.67 -13.62 -20.38
C THR A 21 10.40 -14.24 -20.94
N PHE A 22 9.25 -13.67 -20.56
CA PHE A 22 7.95 -13.98 -21.12
C PHE A 22 7.56 -12.87 -22.10
N ASN A 23 7.39 -13.15 -23.40
CA ASN A 23 7.17 -12.11 -24.40
C ASN A 23 5.74 -11.54 -24.40
N LYS A 24 4.75 -12.39 -24.73
CA LYS A 24 3.33 -12.01 -24.82
C LYS A 24 2.43 -13.13 -24.34
N GLY A 25 1.39 -12.78 -23.61
CA GLY A 25 0.36 -13.70 -23.13
C GLY A 25 0.23 -13.66 -21.62
N ASN A 26 -0.87 -14.18 -21.14
CA ASN A 26 -1.13 -14.24 -19.71
C ASN A 26 -0.32 -15.37 -19.06
N ILE A 27 0.17 -15.09 -17.86
CA ILE A 27 0.90 -16.04 -17.02
C ILE A 27 0.07 -16.24 -15.77
N THR A 28 -0.22 -17.49 -15.39
CA THR A 28 -0.99 -17.75 -14.18
C THR A 28 -0.37 -18.81 -13.30
N PHE A 29 -0.29 -18.49 -12.02
CA PHE A 29 0.04 -19.36 -10.91
C PHE A 29 -1.16 -19.52 -9.96
N ASP A 30 -2.40 -19.18 -10.40
CA ASP A 30 -3.60 -19.20 -9.55
C ASP A 30 -3.71 -20.51 -8.76
N LYS A 31 -3.74 -20.40 -7.43
CA LYS A 31 -3.76 -21.53 -6.49
C LYS A 31 -2.52 -22.45 -6.55
N ALA A 32 -1.40 -21.99 -7.06
CA ALA A 32 -0.16 -22.76 -6.94
C ALA A 32 0.30 -22.81 -5.46
N ILE A 33 1.06 -23.86 -5.13
CA ILE A 33 1.63 -24.06 -3.80
C ILE A 33 3.13 -24.23 -3.94
N PHE A 34 3.86 -23.39 -3.23
CA PHE A 34 5.31 -23.45 -3.07
C PHE A 34 5.61 -23.81 -1.62
N ASN A 35 6.51 -24.77 -1.41
CA ASN A 35 6.94 -25.17 -0.07
C ASN A 35 8.47 -25.18 0.07
N GLY A 36 9.19 -24.66 -0.93
CA GLY A 36 10.66 -24.57 -0.90
C GLY A 36 11.14 -23.42 -0.01
N ASP A 37 12.43 -23.47 0.35
CA ASP A 37 13.07 -22.42 1.14
C ASP A 37 13.37 -21.17 0.30
N GLU A 38 13.55 -21.32 -1.02
CA GLU A 38 13.77 -20.21 -1.96
C GLU A 38 12.85 -20.32 -3.18
N ILE A 39 12.14 -19.20 -3.47
CA ILE A 39 11.30 -19.03 -4.65
C ILE A 39 11.78 -17.79 -5.39
N SER A 40 12.41 -17.96 -6.53
CA SER A 40 13.05 -16.87 -7.25
C SER A 40 12.38 -16.54 -8.58
N PHE A 41 11.91 -15.30 -8.68
CA PHE A 41 11.50 -14.61 -9.91
C PHE A 41 12.43 -13.43 -10.22
N SER A 42 13.64 -13.39 -9.61
CA SER A 42 14.58 -12.27 -9.79
C SER A 42 14.88 -12.02 -11.27
N LYS A 43 14.83 -10.75 -11.66
CA LYS A 43 15.10 -10.29 -13.03
C LYS A 43 14.25 -10.96 -14.12
N VAL A 44 13.02 -11.37 -13.75
CA VAL A 44 12.05 -11.86 -14.74
C VAL A 44 11.48 -10.66 -15.49
N ASP A 45 11.51 -10.76 -16.83
CA ASP A 45 10.69 -9.91 -17.69
C ASP A 45 9.38 -10.65 -18.01
N PHE A 46 8.29 -10.20 -17.39
CA PHE A 46 6.97 -10.78 -17.62
C PHE A 46 6.34 -10.36 -18.96
N GLY A 47 6.97 -9.42 -19.68
CA GLY A 47 6.52 -9.00 -21.00
C GLY A 47 5.16 -8.33 -20.99
N ASN A 48 4.31 -8.64 -21.98
CA ASN A 48 3.00 -8.03 -22.15
C ASN A 48 1.88 -9.04 -21.92
N GLY A 49 1.18 -8.90 -20.80
CA GLY A 49 0.05 -9.73 -20.40
C GLY A 49 -0.20 -9.66 -18.90
N LYS A 50 -1.36 -10.17 -18.49
CA LYS A 50 -1.70 -10.29 -17.09
C LYS A 50 -0.85 -11.36 -16.40
N VAL A 51 -0.28 -11.03 -15.25
CA VAL A 51 0.44 -11.98 -14.41
C VAL A 51 -0.38 -12.24 -13.13
N ASP A 52 -0.78 -13.49 -12.93
CA ASP A 52 -1.80 -13.86 -11.95
C ASP A 52 -1.26 -14.86 -10.92
N PHE A 53 -0.97 -14.36 -9.72
CA PHE A 53 -0.59 -15.12 -8.53
C PHE A 53 -1.73 -15.19 -7.51
N ARG A 54 -2.98 -15.09 -7.90
CA ARG A 54 -4.09 -15.13 -6.95
C ARG A 54 -4.14 -16.44 -6.18
N ARG A 55 -4.40 -16.34 -4.85
CA ARG A 55 -4.58 -17.50 -3.98
C ARG A 55 -3.38 -18.45 -3.96
N VAL A 56 -2.20 -17.95 -4.29
CA VAL A 56 -0.96 -18.70 -4.15
C VAL A 56 -0.63 -18.87 -2.67
N ASN A 57 -0.18 -20.05 -2.29
CA ASN A 57 0.50 -20.27 -1.03
C ASN A 57 2.00 -20.31 -1.29
N PHE A 58 2.72 -19.32 -0.76
CA PHE A 58 4.16 -19.19 -0.95
C PHE A 58 4.98 -19.90 0.15
N GLY A 59 4.32 -20.40 1.21
CA GLY A 59 5.03 -20.99 2.35
C GLY A 59 5.73 -19.96 3.21
N ASP A 60 6.82 -20.35 3.84
CA ASP A 60 7.55 -19.53 4.81
C ASP A 60 9.01 -19.21 4.36
N GLY A 61 9.39 -19.55 3.14
CA GLY A 61 10.71 -19.32 2.55
C GLY A 61 10.94 -17.90 2.05
N GLU A 62 12.10 -17.64 1.42
CA GLU A 62 12.35 -16.37 0.75
C GLU A 62 11.69 -16.33 -0.63
N ILE A 63 11.04 -15.21 -0.93
CA ILE A 63 10.34 -15.00 -2.21
C ILE A 63 10.96 -13.78 -2.89
N ASN A 64 11.67 -13.99 -3.96
CA ASN A 64 12.45 -12.97 -4.63
C ASN A 64 11.81 -12.53 -5.96
N PHE A 65 11.27 -11.30 -5.99
CA PHE A 65 10.80 -10.58 -7.17
C PHE A 65 11.67 -9.33 -7.46
N GLU A 66 12.94 -9.37 -7.08
CA GLU A 66 13.87 -8.26 -7.30
C GLU A 66 14.09 -7.99 -8.79
N GLU A 67 14.13 -6.71 -9.16
CA GLU A 67 14.40 -6.24 -10.53
C GLU A 67 13.46 -6.86 -11.60
N ILE A 68 12.25 -7.29 -11.24
CA ILE A 68 11.26 -7.72 -12.24
C ILE A 68 10.80 -6.56 -13.10
N SER A 69 10.35 -6.87 -14.33
CA SER A 69 9.73 -5.91 -15.23
C SER A 69 8.43 -6.44 -15.83
N LEU A 70 7.55 -5.51 -16.19
CA LEU A 70 6.25 -5.79 -16.82
C LEU A 70 5.92 -4.63 -17.75
N ALA A 71 5.37 -4.91 -18.93
CA ALA A 71 4.96 -3.88 -19.87
C ALA A 71 3.83 -3.01 -19.29
N LYS A 72 3.79 -1.74 -19.69
CA LYS A 72 2.79 -0.76 -19.21
C LYS A 72 1.35 -1.26 -19.38
N GLU A 73 0.45 -0.72 -18.54
CA GLU A 73 -0.99 -1.00 -18.52
C GLU A 73 -1.35 -2.44 -18.14
N ASN A 74 -0.37 -3.23 -17.68
CA ASN A 74 -0.58 -4.59 -17.22
C ASN A 74 -0.73 -4.68 -15.70
N LYS A 75 -1.12 -5.87 -15.22
CA LYS A 75 -1.38 -6.13 -13.82
C LYS A 75 -0.58 -7.32 -13.32
N LEU A 76 0.08 -7.14 -12.18
CA LEU A 76 0.69 -8.19 -11.38
C LEU A 76 -0.19 -8.39 -10.13
N ILE A 77 -0.83 -9.56 -10.00
CA ILE A 77 -1.94 -9.77 -9.07
C ILE A 77 -1.61 -10.87 -8.07
N PHE A 78 -1.61 -10.52 -6.77
CA PHE A 78 -1.39 -11.41 -5.62
C PHE A 78 -2.62 -11.49 -4.70
N ARG A 79 -3.81 -11.16 -5.18
CA ARG A 79 -5.03 -11.16 -4.35
C ARG A 79 -5.24 -12.47 -3.63
N ARG A 80 -5.53 -12.39 -2.31
CA ARG A 80 -5.82 -13.54 -1.44
C ARG A 80 -4.68 -14.54 -1.35
N SER A 81 -3.46 -14.16 -1.70
CA SER A 81 -2.29 -15.01 -1.53
C SER A 81 -1.80 -15.02 -0.09
N ASP A 82 -1.24 -16.13 0.32
CA ASP A 82 -0.63 -16.31 1.62
C ASP A 82 0.90 -16.33 1.46
N PHE A 83 1.54 -15.31 2.00
CA PHE A 83 3.00 -15.15 1.99
C PHE A 83 3.67 -15.78 3.22
N GLY A 84 2.89 -16.40 4.12
CA GLY A 84 3.44 -17.04 5.31
C GLY A 84 4.27 -16.09 6.17
N ALA A 85 5.36 -16.62 6.71
CA ALA A 85 6.37 -15.87 7.44
C ALA A 85 7.59 -15.49 6.58
N SER A 86 7.40 -15.42 5.26
CA SER A 86 8.48 -15.22 4.29
C SER A 86 8.98 -13.77 4.22
N ASN A 87 10.20 -13.63 3.68
CA ASN A 87 10.70 -12.36 3.16
C ASN A 87 10.32 -12.25 1.68
N ALA A 88 9.38 -11.37 1.35
CA ALA A 88 8.98 -11.10 -0.02
C ALA A 88 9.68 -9.83 -0.52
N ILE A 89 10.51 -9.97 -1.55
CA ILE A 89 11.42 -8.92 -2.03
C ILE A 89 10.96 -8.44 -3.41
N PHE A 90 10.54 -7.18 -3.51
CA PHE A 90 10.18 -6.47 -4.74
C PHE A 90 11.12 -5.30 -5.00
N ARG A 91 12.32 -5.34 -4.42
CA ARG A 91 13.31 -4.28 -4.54
C ARG A 91 13.69 -4.02 -6.00
N ASP A 92 13.84 -2.74 -6.34
CA ASP A 92 14.23 -2.28 -7.69
C ASP A 92 13.31 -2.78 -8.82
N ALA A 93 12.07 -3.24 -8.53
CA ALA A 93 11.13 -3.70 -9.54
C ALA A 93 10.65 -2.55 -10.44
N GLN A 94 10.65 -2.78 -11.76
CA GLN A 94 10.33 -1.79 -12.80
C GLN A 94 8.93 -2.05 -13.37
N LEU A 95 7.91 -1.53 -12.70
CA LEU A 95 6.49 -1.73 -12.99
C LEU A 95 5.79 -0.42 -13.38
N HIS A 96 6.49 0.46 -14.10
CA HIS A 96 5.95 1.74 -14.57
C HIS A 96 4.68 1.55 -15.41
N GLY A 97 3.62 2.28 -15.08
CA GLY A 97 2.32 2.15 -15.74
C GLY A 97 1.58 0.86 -15.36
N CYS A 98 2.03 0.13 -14.36
CA CYS A 98 1.44 -1.14 -13.95
C CYS A 98 0.72 -1.04 -12.61
N PHE A 99 -0.22 -1.99 -12.43
CA PHE A 99 -0.99 -2.18 -11.22
C PHE A 99 -0.46 -3.41 -10.46
N LEU A 100 0.07 -3.18 -9.26
CA LEU A 100 0.54 -4.22 -8.34
C LEU A 100 -0.50 -4.42 -7.23
N ASP A 101 -1.07 -5.62 -7.14
CA ASP A 101 -2.31 -5.85 -6.42
C ASP A 101 -2.20 -7.00 -5.40
N PHE A 102 -2.17 -6.64 -4.12
CA PHE A 102 -2.16 -7.56 -2.97
C PHE A 102 -3.47 -7.59 -2.19
N GLU A 103 -4.59 -7.12 -2.75
CA GLU A 103 -5.85 -7.07 -2.02
C GLU A 103 -6.18 -8.41 -1.32
N GLU A 104 -6.54 -8.34 -0.03
CA GLU A 104 -6.81 -9.48 0.85
C GLU A 104 -5.61 -10.47 1.02
N ALA A 105 -4.38 -10.08 0.67
CA ALA A 105 -3.20 -10.92 0.90
C ALA A 105 -2.83 -10.97 2.40
N LYS A 106 -2.17 -12.06 2.80
CA LYS A 106 -1.78 -12.32 4.19
C LYS A 106 -0.28 -12.35 4.31
N PHE A 107 0.24 -11.57 5.25
CA PHE A 107 1.64 -11.49 5.61
C PHE A 107 1.76 -11.77 7.11
N ARG A 108 2.40 -12.87 7.46
CA ARG A 108 2.73 -13.19 8.85
C ARG A 108 4.17 -12.77 9.09
N ASN A 109 4.77 -12.79 10.11
CA ASN A 109 6.15 -12.40 10.41
C ASN A 109 7.06 -12.32 9.15
N GLY A 110 8.16 -11.64 9.18
CA GLY A 110 9.06 -11.49 8.03
C GLY A 110 9.08 -10.07 7.48
N LYS A 111 9.39 -9.91 6.18
CA LYS A 111 9.55 -8.60 5.55
C LYS A 111 8.88 -8.56 4.18
N LEU A 112 8.11 -7.50 3.93
CA LEU A 112 7.62 -7.15 2.59
C LEU A 112 8.41 -5.92 2.10
N ASN A 113 9.27 -6.10 1.12
CA ASN A 113 10.26 -5.10 0.73
C ASN A 113 9.97 -4.54 -0.66
N PHE A 114 9.53 -3.27 -0.72
CA PHE A 114 9.32 -2.48 -1.93
C PHE A 114 10.37 -1.39 -2.14
N PHE A 115 11.54 -1.50 -1.52
CA PHE A 115 12.59 -0.50 -1.65
C PHE A 115 12.93 -0.23 -3.12
N LYS A 116 12.87 1.05 -3.53
CA LYS A 116 13.08 1.50 -4.91
C LYS A 116 12.15 0.88 -5.95
N LEU A 117 10.97 0.42 -5.57
CA LEU A 117 9.93 0.04 -6.51
C LEU A 117 9.50 1.23 -7.38
N ASN A 118 9.24 0.97 -8.66
CA ASN A 118 8.58 1.90 -9.57
C ASN A 118 7.25 1.27 -10.04
N ALA A 119 6.11 1.86 -9.69
CA ALA A 119 4.78 1.39 -10.07
C ALA A 119 3.81 2.55 -10.20
N ASP A 120 2.67 2.38 -10.88
CA ASP A 120 1.61 3.39 -10.87
C ASP A 120 0.67 3.19 -9.68
N TYR A 121 0.34 1.95 -9.37
CA TYR A 121 -0.58 1.65 -8.28
C TYR A 121 -0.10 0.46 -7.47
N LEU A 122 0.02 0.62 -6.17
CA LEU A 122 0.30 -0.43 -5.20
C LEU A 122 -0.91 -0.57 -4.27
N SER A 123 -1.63 -1.69 -4.40
CA SER A 123 -2.77 -2.03 -3.54
C SER A 123 -2.36 -3.00 -2.44
N LEU A 124 -2.54 -2.58 -1.21
CA LEU A 124 -2.48 -3.39 0.00
C LEU A 124 -3.85 -3.35 0.72
N ILE A 125 -4.95 -3.20 -0.02
CA ILE A 125 -6.31 -3.08 0.51
C ILE A 125 -6.71 -4.37 1.24
N ASP A 126 -7.41 -4.22 2.40
CA ASP A 126 -7.91 -5.33 3.21
C ASP A 126 -6.82 -6.36 3.63
N CYS A 127 -5.54 -5.96 3.66
CA CYS A 127 -4.44 -6.80 4.08
C CYS A 127 -4.31 -6.90 5.61
N VAL A 128 -3.79 -8.03 6.09
CA VAL A 128 -3.28 -8.17 7.45
C VAL A 128 -1.75 -8.16 7.38
N LEU A 129 -1.16 -7.06 7.81
CA LEU A 129 0.27 -6.77 7.72
C LEU A 129 0.94 -7.03 9.09
N ASN A 130 1.21 -8.30 9.39
CA ASN A 130 1.97 -8.68 10.58
C ASN A 130 3.46 -8.91 10.23
N CYS A 131 4.02 -8.00 9.43
CA CYS A 131 5.40 -8.03 8.97
C CYS A 131 5.94 -6.60 8.88
N TYR A 132 7.25 -6.44 8.79
CA TYR A 132 7.84 -5.16 8.41
C TYR A 132 7.59 -4.88 6.93
N VAL A 133 6.96 -3.75 6.62
CA VAL A 133 6.67 -3.33 5.24
C VAL A 133 7.54 -2.12 4.89
N ASP A 134 8.49 -2.32 3.98
CA ASP A 134 9.37 -1.28 3.47
C ASP A 134 8.74 -0.62 2.24
N LEU A 135 8.17 0.56 2.43
CA LEU A 135 7.54 1.38 1.38
C LEU A 135 8.42 2.56 0.94
N ARG A 136 9.73 2.51 1.14
CA ARG A 136 10.68 3.51 0.63
C ARG A 136 10.91 3.29 -0.88
N ILE A 137 9.89 3.58 -1.63
CA ILE A 137 9.81 3.38 -3.09
C ILE A 137 10.45 4.54 -3.84
N ASP A 138 10.78 4.37 -5.13
CA ASP A 138 11.22 5.50 -5.97
C ASP A 138 10.02 6.28 -6.48
N THR A 139 9.10 5.61 -7.20
CA THR A 139 7.92 6.28 -7.74
C THR A 139 6.67 5.40 -7.61
N CYS A 140 5.57 5.99 -7.14
CA CYS A 140 4.24 5.38 -7.20
C CYS A 140 3.17 6.46 -7.28
N TYR A 141 2.24 6.34 -8.22
CA TYR A 141 1.17 7.32 -8.28
C TYR A 141 0.21 7.17 -7.09
N THR A 142 -0.17 5.92 -6.73
CA THR A 142 -1.03 5.65 -5.56
C THR A 142 -0.53 4.45 -4.77
N ILE A 143 -0.39 4.63 -3.46
CA ILE A 143 -0.29 3.56 -2.46
C ILE A 143 -1.63 3.50 -1.72
N ASP A 144 -2.30 2.36 -1.76
CA ASP A 144 -3.61 2.17 -1.14
C ASP A 144 -3.57 1.08 -0.06
N LEU A 145 -3.70 1.52 1.20
CA LEU A 145 -3.74 0.70 2.41
C LEU A 145 -5.15 0.60 3.00
N LYS A 146 -6.17 1.01 2.24
CA LYS A 146 -7.55 1.06 2.70
C LYS A 146 -7.97 -0.22 3.43
N GLN A 147 -8.62 -0.06 4.61
CA GLN A 147 -9.18 -1.15 5.44
C GLN A 147 -8.15 -2.16 5.97
N SER A 148 -6.86 -1.93 5.80
CA SER A 148 -5.83 -2.86 6.26
C SER A 148 -5.58 -2.78 7.76
N ILE A 149 -5.08 -3.89 8.32
CA ILE A 149 -4.67 -4.01 9.72
C ILE A 149 -3.14 -4.05 9.76
N VAL A 150 -2.54 -3.04 10.36
CA VAL A 150 -1.09 -2.93 10.57
C VAL A 150 -0.78 -3.47 11.96
N GLN A 151 -0.01 -4.55 12.05
CA GLN A 151 0.37 -5.20 13.32
C GLN A 151 1.87 -5.11 13.60
N ASN A 152 2.64 -4.58 12.65
CA ASN A 152 4.08 -4.36 12.76
C ASN A 152 4.41 -2.97 12.20
N ILE A 153 5.52 -2.80 11.52
CA ILE A 153 6.00 -1.50 11.04
C ILE A 153 5.68 -1.35 9.55
N ILE A 154 5.13 -0.18 9.17
CA ILE A 154 5.15 0.34 7.81
C ILE A 154 6.16 1.48 7.74
N ASP A 155 7.18 1.36 6.91
CA ASP A 155 8.22 2.35 6.75
C ASP A 155 8.07 3.12 5.43
N LEU A 156 7.58 4.36 5.55
CA LEU A 156 7.46 5.35 4.48
C LEU A 156 8.50 6.48 4.64
N ASN A 157 9.39 6.41 5.63
CA ASN A 157 10.37 7.46 5.87
C ASN A 157 11.43 7.46 4.76
N PRO A 158 11.48 8.47 3.88
CA PRO A 158 12.33 8.44 2.70
C PRO A 158 13.83 8.34 3.03
N GLY A 159 14.26 8.86 4.19
CA GLY A 159 15.68 8.91 4.52
C GLY A 159 16.46 9.70 3.48
N ALA A 160 17.36 9.02 2.74
CA ALA A 160 18.13 9.61 1.64
C ALA A 160 17.54 9.30 0.25
N THR A 161 16.37 8.68 0.15
CA THR A 161 15.70 8.37 -1.13
C THR A 161 14.83 9.53 -1.61
N ASP A 162 14.77 9.76 -2.91
CA ASP A 162 13.88 10.76 -3.54
C ASP A 162 12.52 10.10 -3.88
N MET A 163 11.73 9.80 -2.85
CA MET A 163 10.42 9.18 -3.00
C MET A 163 9.41 10.11 -3.68
N LYS A 164 8.70 9.60 -4.68
CA LYS A 164 7.65 10.33 -5.40
C LYS A 164 6.32 9.56 -5.33
N ILE A 165 5.48 9.95 -4.39
CA ILE A 165 4.13 9.42 -4.21
C ILE A 165 3.14 10.56 -4.44
N ASN A 166 2.09 10.35 -5.23
CA ASN A 166 1.05 11.35 -5.43
C ASN A 166 -0.12 11.17 -4.45
N HIS A 167 -0.48 9.94 -4.14
CA HIS A 167 -1.58 9.62 -3.25
C HIS A 167 -1.22 8.50 -2.28
N LEU A 168 -1.52 8.71 -1.01
CA LEU A 168 -1.45 7.68 0.02
C LEU A 168 -2.83 7.55 0.67
N ASN A 169 -3.49 6.41 0.56
CA ASN A 169 -4.80 6.16 1.13
C ASN A 169 -4.70 5.30 2.39
N LEU A 170 -5.01 5.90 3.53
CA LEU A 170 -5.04 5.27 4.85
C LEU A 170 -6.48 5.11 5.38
N THR A 171 -7.50 5.24 4.53
CA THR A 171 -8.90 5.16 4.92
C THR A 171 -9.22 3.84 5.61
N GLY A 172 -9.73 3.90 6.85
CA GLY A 172 -10.13 2.72 7.61
C GLY A 172 -8.98 1.81 8.05
N VAL A 173 -7.73 2.25 7.93
CA VAL A 173 -6.57 1.51 8.48
C VAL A 173 -6.71 1.39 9.98
N ARG A 174 -6.50 0.17 10.48
CA ARG A 174 -6.37 -0.12 11.91
C ARG A 174 -4.89 -0.27 12.24
N ASN A 175 -4.31 0.78 12.83
CA ASN A 175 -2.92 0.73 13.25
C ASN A 175 -2.81 0.14 14.66
N MET A 176 -2.12 -0.99 14.78
CA MET A 176 -1.77 -1.69 16.01
C MET A 176 -0.24 -1.85 16.14
N GLY A 177 0.50 -1.35 15.17
CA GLY A 177 1.95 -1.26 15.09
C GLY A 177 2.36 0.20 14.91
N ASP A 178 3.36 0.47 14.05
CA ASP A 178 3.88 1.81 13.79
C ASP A 178 3.85 2.15 12.29
N ILE A 179 3.64 3.42 11.96
CA ILE A 179 3.72 3.96 10.59
C ILE A 179 4.77 5.06 10.57
N PHE A 180 5.99 4.73 10.15
CA PHE A 180 7.07 5.70 10.04
C PHE A 180 6.90 6.55 8.78
N ILE A 181 6.47 7.78 8.97
CA ILE A 181 6.23 8.76 7.92
C ILE A 181 6.67 10.15 8.41
N SER A 182 7.24 10.98 7.54
CA SER A 182 7.62 12.36 7.83
C SER A 182 6.59 13.32 7.25
N TRP A 183 6.13 14.28 8.06
CA TRP A 183 5.14 15.26 7.57
C TRP A 183 5.66 16.04 6.37
N GLU A 184 6.89 16.56 6.47
CA GLU A 184 7.50 17.38 5.42
C GLU A 184 8.08 16.54 4.29
N ASP A 185 8.93 15.55 4.60
CA ASP A 185 9.65 14.78 3.58
C ASP A 185 8.71 13.95 2.70
N ASN A 186 7.58 13.50 3.24
CA ASN A 186 6.55 12.78 2.48
C ASN A 186 5.46 13.71 1.90
N ASP A 187 5.47 15.00 2.21
CA ASP A 187 4.40 15.93 1.80
C ASP A 187 2.98 15.42 2.17
N VAL A 188 2.84 14.94 3.42
CA VAL A 188 1.64 14.25 3.94
C VAL A 188 0.37 15.03 3.64
N LEU A 189 0.43 16.36 3.70
CA LEU A 189 -0.71 17.23 3.40
C LEU A 189 -1.26 16.96 2.00
N ASN A 190 -0.41 17.01 1.00
CA ASN A 190 -0.81 16.81 -0.38
C ASN A 190 -1.21 15.37 -0.67
N LEU A 191 -0.53 14.39 -0.08
CA LEU A 191 -0.87 12.97 -0.19
C LEU A 191 -2.33 12.67 0.20
N ILE A 192 -2.87 13.36 1.22
CA ILE A 192 -4.24 13.15 1.70
C ILE A 192 -5.21 14.15 1.07
N CYS A 193 -4.85 15.44 0.99
CA CYS A 193 -5.77 16.45 0.49
C CYS A 193 -6.15 16.25 -0.98
N ASN A 194 -5.23 15.77 -1.81
CA ASN A 194 -5.43 15.57 -3.24
C ASN A 194 -6.13 14.26 -3.63
N GLN A 195 -6.50 13.41 -2.66
CA GLN A 195 -7.27 12.21 -2.93
C GLN A 195 -8.64 12.57 -3.53
N GLU A 196 -8.95 12.06 -4.73
CA GLU A 196 -10.17 12.44 -5.47
C GLU A 196 -11.43 11.72 -4.97
N ASN A 197 -11.33 10.43 -4.63
CA ASN A 197 -12.47 9.57 -4.27
C ASN A 197 -12.61 9.35 -2.77
N THR A 198 -12.23 10.35 -1.96
CA THR A 198 -12.22 10.27 -0.49
C THR A 198 -13.05 11.41 0.07
N SER A 199 -14.03 11.08 0.92
CA SER A 199 -14.89 12.05 1.59
C SER A 199 -14.11 12.91 2.59
N PHE A 200 -14.72 14.04 3.02
CA PHE A 200 -14.13 14.85 4.10
C PHE A 200 -14.01 14.07 5.42
N HIS A 201 -14.97 13.21 5.69
CA HIS A 201 -14.93 12.31 6.85
C HIS A 201 -13.70 11.39 6.80
N GLU A 202 -13.50 10.68 5.68
CA GLU A 202 -12.37 9.77 5.51
C GLU A 202 -11.02 10.49 5.57
N LYS A 203 -10.92 11.72 5.01
CA LYS A 203 -9.71 12.54 5.14
C LYS A 203 -9.46 12.94 6.58
N ALA A 204 -10.50 13.31 7.34
CA ALA A 204 -10.39 13.62 8.76
C ALA A 204 -9.86 12.40 9.55
N GLU A 205 -10.40 11.21 9.31
CA GLU A 205 -9.96 9.98 9.98
C GLU A 205 -8.48 9.64 9.66
N GLN A 206 -8.01 9.86 8.43
CA GLN A 206 -6.60 9.68 8.08
C GLN A 206 -5.69 10.65 8.84
N PHE A 207 -6.06 11.93 8.94
CA PHE A 207 -5.29 12.89 9.75
C PHE A 207 -5.36 12.55 11.25
N ARG A 208 -6.47 12.02 11.75
CA ARG A 208 -6.58 11.55 13.14
C ARG A 208 -5.64 10.38 13.42
N LEU A 209 -5.58 9.41 12.50
CA LEU A 209 -4.66 8.27 12.57
C LEU A 209 -3.21 8.77 12.67
N LEU A 210 -2.79 9.65 11.76
CA LEU A 210 -1.42 10.17 11.75
C LEU A 210 -1.10 11.05 12.96
N LYS A 211 -2.07 11.82 13.44
CA LYS A 211 -1.92 12.57 14.69
C LYS A 211 -1.59 11.65 15.88
N GLU A 212 -2.30 10.53 15.99
CA GLU A 212 -2.05 9.53 17.05
C GLU A 212 -0.67 8.92 16.89
N GLU A 213 -0.27 8.54 15.67
CA GLU A 213 1.04 8.02 15.32
C GLU A 213 2.18 8.98 15.68
N PHE A 214 2.06 10.26 15.31
CA PHE A 214 3.07 11.27 15.62
C PHE A 214 3.23 11.51 17.12
N ARG A 215 2.12 11.49 17.87
CA ARG A 215 2.15 11.57 19.34
C ARG A 215 2.89 10.38 19.94
N ASP A 216 2.57 9.17 19.51
CA ASP A 216 3.10 7.93 20.09
C ASP A 216 4.60 7.76 19.76
N THR A 217 5.06 8.35 18.64
CA THR A 217 6.48 8.40 18.25
C THR A 217 7.21 9.68 18.75
N GLY A 218 6.56 10.54 19.53
CA GLY A 218 7.17 11.76 20.10
C GLY A 218 7.39 12.90 19.12
N ARG A 219 6.73 12.90 17.96
CA ARG A 219 6.84 13.91 16.90
C ARG A 219 5.78 15.00 17.10
N TYR A 220 5.89 15.75 18.15
CA TYR A 220 4.86 16.70 18.63
C TYR A 220 4.53 17.81 17.62
N LEU A 221 5.50 18.32 16.86
CA LEU A 221 5.22 19.34 15.83
C LEU A 221 4.34 18.78 14.72
N ASP A 222 4.61 17.56 14.25
CA ASP A 222 3.81 16.91 13.24
C ASP A 222 2.43 16.51 13.78
N GLU A 223 2.35 16.12 15.07
CA GLU A 223 1.07 15.88 15.76
C GLU A 223 0.19 17.13 15.72
N ASP A 224 0.73 18.30 16.10
CA ASP A 224 -0.02 19.56 16.12
C ASP A 224 -0.57 19.91 14.73
N ILE A 225 0.25 19.74 13.68
CA ILE A 225 -0.16 20.01 12.31
C ILE A 225 -1.26 19.02 11.88
N ALA A 226 -1.06 17.73 12.11
CA ALA A 226 -2.05 16.70 11.80
C ALA A 226 -3.38 16.94 12.55
N TYR A 227 -3.34 17.37 13.81
CA TYR A 227 -4.52 17.76 14.58
C TYR A 227 -5.29 18.93 13.96
N ILE A 228 -4.58 19.96 13.46
CA ILE A 228 -5.22 21.09 12.79
C ILE A 228 -5.98 20.64 11.55
N TYR A 229 -5.37 19.77 10.71
CA TYR A 229 -6.03 19.27 9.50
C TYR A 229 -7.16 18.29 9.82
N PHE A 230 -7.01 17.43 10.82
CA PHE A 230 -8.09 16.61 11.33
C PHE A 230 -9.31 17.49 11.65
N LYS A 231 -9.13 18.55 12.46
CA LYS A 231 -10.23 19.45 12.83
C LYS A 231 -10.82 20.22 11.66
N ARG A 232 -9.99 20.66 10.71
CA ARG A 232 -10.45 21.33 9.48
C ARG A 232 -11.34 20.41 8.62
N TYR A 233 -10.96 19.15 8.45
CA TYR A 233 -11.74 18.20 7.66
C TYR A 233 -12.98 17.70 8.41
N GLU A 234 -12.92 17.53 9.73
CA GLU A 234 -14.10 17.27 10.57
C GLU A 234 -15.15 18.38 10.41
N LEU A 235 -14.72 19.63 10.37
CA LEU A 235 -15.62 20.75 10.12
C LEU A 235 -16.21 20.74 8.72
N LYS A 236 -15.39 20.51 7.68
CA LYS A 236 -15.89 20.41 6.30
C LYS A 236 -16.95 19.33 6.18
N ASP A 237 -16.74 18.18 6.80
CA ASP A 237 -17.71 17.08 6.83
C ASP A 237 -19.03 17.51 7.49
N LYS A 238 -18.96 18.11 8.70
CA LYS A 238 -20.15 18.63 9.39
C LYS A 238 -20.90 19.67 8.56
N TRP A 239 -20.18 20.54 7.87
CA TRP A 239 -20.77 21.52 6.96
C TRP A 239 -21.49 20.89 5.77
N GLN A 240 -20.86 19.89 5.15
CA GLN A 240 -21.48 19.16 4.05
C GLN A 240 -22.77 18.48 4.51
N LEU A 241 -22.75 17.75 5.63
CA LEU A 241 -23.90 17.08 6.22
C LEU A 241 -25.03 18.08 6.62
N ALA A 242 -24.65 19.28 7.13
CA ALA A 242 -25.62 20.31 7.47
C ALA A 242 -26.30 20.90 6.23
N ARG A 243 -25.57 21.09 5.13
CA ARG A 243 -26.15 21.55 3.86
C ARG A 243 -27.11 20.51 3.27
N GLU A 244 -26.79 19.24 3.36
CA GLU A 244 -27.65 18.15 2.89
C GLU A 244 -28.96 18.03 3.72
N LYS A 245 -28.91 18.37 5.02
CA LYS A 245 -30.07 18.38 5.92
C LYS A 245 -30.94 19.66 5.86
N GLY A 246 -30.51 20.67 5.13
CA GLY A 246 -31.25 21.92 4.92
C GLY A 246 -30.69 23.14 5.69
N PHE A 247 -31.08 24.33 5.26
CA PHE A 247 -30.52 25.63 5.62
C PHE A 247 -30.52 25.95 7.14
N LEU A 248 -31.51 25.50 7.88
CA LEU A 248 -31.62 25.76 9.35
C LEU A 248 -30.54 25.06 10.18
N SER A 249 -30.09 23.89 9.75
CA SER A 249 -29.01 23.16 10.45
C SER A 249 -27.62 23.77 10.19
N THR A 250 -27.45 24.49 9.09
CA THR A 250 -26.18 25.14 8.72
C THR A 250 -25.84 26.32 9.64
N ILE A 251 -26.86 27.07 10.11
CA ILE A 251 -26.69 28.26 10.99
C ILE A 251 -26.08 27.87 12.35
N LEU A 252 -26.39 26.70 12.87
CA LEU A 252 -25.89 26.22 14.17
C LEU A 252 -24.37 25.95 14.20
N TYR A 253 -23.72 25.78 13.04
CA TYR A 253 -22.28 25.50 12.94
C TYR A 253 -21.42 26.74 12.66
N ILE A 254 -22.03 27.89 12.31
CA ILE A 254 -21.30 29.14 12.02
C ILE A 254 -20.43 29.61 13.20
N PRO A 255 -20.89 29.62 14.46
CA PRO A 255 -20.09 30.08 15.59
C PRO A 255 -18.81 29.24 15.79
N ASN A 256 -18.88 27.91 15.62
CA ASN A 256 -17.73 27.02 15.78
C ASN A 256 -16.65 27.23 14.71
N PHE A 257 -17.04 27.65 13.50
CA PHE A 257 -16.11 27.95 12.42
C PHE A 257 -15.30 29.22 12.69
N LEU A 258 -15.91 30.24 13.30
CA LEU A 258 -15.24 31.52 13.61
C LEU A 258 -14.23 31.41 14.76
N PHE A 259 -14.45 30.50 15.70
CA PHE A 259 -13.59 30.28 16.85
C PHE A 259 -12.39 29.33 16.62
N GLN A 260 -12.37 28.60 15.50
CA GLN A 260 -11.28 27.66 15.16
C GLN A 260 -10.29 28.23 14.12
N ARG A 261 -10.33 29.57 13.89
CA ARG A 261 -9.40 30.27 12.99
C ARG A 261 -8.20 30.89 13.74
N VAL A 262 -7.89 30.40 14.93
CA VAL A 262 -6.70 30.83 15.68
C VAL A 262 -5.71 29.68 15.73
#